data_eed5e3c84d73dae79d4aa63a96b9bbad
#
_entry.id   eed5e3c84d73dae79d4aa63a96b9bbad
#
_cell.length_a   1.000
_cell.length_b   1.000
_cell.length_c   1.000
_cell.angle_alpha   90.00
_cell.angle_beta   90.00
_cell.angle_gamma   90.00
#
_symmetry.space_group_name_H-M   'P 1'
#
loop_
_entity.id
_entity.type
_entity.pdbx_description
1 polymer ?
#
loop_
_entity_poly.entity_id
_entity_poly.type
_entity_poly.pdbx_seq_one_letter_code
_entity_poly.pdbx_strand_id
1 'polypeptide(L)'
;LEEVKPHHIRDLMKEKQDMGSTPRYINDLLKVWRTWFNYLVIEGYLDERDNPAKKVKPLRQPKTIIDTFTVDEMRRMIRFYDGTDFLSVRNKTIIMLLFDTGMRCNEMILMEPEDIKPDYILVKHGKGSKERVVPKSPALSKQLMKYRTLRYAYLKEYPSRHKNLFLSKNGKPLTDEAVARMLKH
;
A
#
# COMPACT_ATOMS: atom_id res chain seq x y z
N LEU A 1 -20.35 -17.98 26.38
CA LEU A 1 -20.25 -16.59 25.90
C LEU A 1 -20.79 -15.59 26.92
N GLU A 2 -21.82 -15.96 27.70
CA GLU A 2 -22.40 -15.13 28.77
C GLU A 2 -21.43 -14.83 29.92
N GLU A 3 -20.36 -15.58 30.05
CA GLU A 3 -19.32 -15.41 31.07
C GLU A 3 -18.30 -14.33 30.77
N VAL A 4 -18.19 -13.91 29.50
CA VAL A 4 -17.22 -12.87 29.10
C VAL A 4 -17.72 -11.49 29.50
N LYS A 5 -17.00 -10.83 30.41
CA LYS A 5 -17.32 -9.49 30.91
C LYS A 5 -16.35 -8.44 30.37
N PRO A 6 -16.70 -7.14 30.37
CA PRO A 6 -15.82 -6.08 29.87
C PRO A 6 -14.44 -6.00 30.56
N HIS A 7 -14.34 -6.47 31.81
CA HIS A 7 -13.03 -6.48 32.50
C HIS A 7 -12.10 -7.54 31.91
N HIS A 8 -12.58 -8.71 31.50
CA HIS A 8 -11.73 -9.73 30.86
C HIS A 8 -11.04 -9.18 29.60
N ILE A 9 -11.77 -8.38 28.80
CA ILE A 9 -11.18 -7.73 27.62
C ILE A 9 -10.13 -6.69 28.05
N ARG A 10 -10.40 -5.91 29.10
CA ARG A 10 -9.43 -4.93 29.63
C ARG A 10 -8.18 -5.58 30.20
N ASP A 11 -8.34 -6.69 30.91
CA ASP A 11 -7.24 -7.45 31.50
C ASP A 11 -6.34 -8.03 30.40
N LEU A 12 -6.94 -8.58 29.33
CA LEU A 12 -6.20 -9.05 28.17
C LEU A 12 -5.49 -7.91 27.42
N MET A 13 -6.11 -6.74 27.31
CA MET A 13 -5.45 -5.55 26.73
C MET A 13 -4.25 -5.11 27.57
N LYS A 14 -4.38 -5.14 28.91
CA LYS A 14 -3.31 -4.82 29.84
C LYS A 14 -2.17 -5.83 29.75
N GLU A 15 -2.48 -7.12 29.73
CA GLU A 15 -1.48 -8.18 29.54
C GLU A 15 -0.66 -7.96 28.26
N LYS A 16 -1.33 -7.66 27.13
CA LYS A 16 -0.63 -7.35 25.88
C LYS A 16 0.23 -6.09 25.97
N GLN A 17 -0.20 -5.09 26.73
CA GLN A 17 0.58 -3.89 26.99
C GLN A 17 1.81 -4.18 27.83
N ASP A 18 1.67 -5.00 28.88
CA ASP A 18 2.76 -5.42 29.76
C ASP A 18 3.79 -6.30 29.00
N MET A 19 3.34 -7.04 27.97
CA MET A 19 4.20 -7.76 27.01
C MET A 19 4.89 -6.85 25.99
N GLY A 20 4.72 -5.52 26.05
CA GLY A 20 5.36 -4.57 25.14
C GLY A 20 4.65 -4.38 23.80
N SER A 21 3.41 -4.86 23.63
CA SER A 21 2.64 -4.64 22.41
C SER A 21 2.27 -3.15 22.25
N THR A 22 2.30 -2.67 20.99
CA THR A 22 1.95 -1.26 20.72
C THR A 22 0.46 -0.97 20.95
N PRO A 23 0.08 0.25 21.39
CA PRO A 23 -1.31 0.65 21.53
C PRO A 23 -2.12 0.47 20.24
N ARG A 24 -1.49 0.62 19.07
CA ARG A 24 -2.12 0.39 17.77
C ARG A 24 -2.55 -1.07 17.62
N TYR A 25 -1.64 -2.00 17.86
CA TYR A 25 -1.93 -3.44 17.77
C TYR A 25 -3.04 -3.85 18.72
N ILE A 26 -2.98 -3.39 19.98
CA ILE A 26 -4.00 -3.70 21.00
C ILE A 26 -5.38 -3.13 20.58
N ASN A 27 -5.42 -1.93 20.03
CA ASN A 27 -6.66 -1.36 19.50
C ASN A 27 -7.19 -2.10 18.27
N ASP A 28 -6.32 -2.66 17.44
CA ASP A 28 -6.74 -3.49 16.30
C ASP A 28 -7.33 -4.83 16.79
N LEU A 29 -6.79 -5.44 17.84
CA LEU A 29 -7.42 -6.58 18.52
C LEU A 29 -8.80 -6.21 19.09
N LEU A 30 -8.93 -5.05 19.74
CA LEU A 30 -10.22 -4.59 20.27
C LEU A 30 -11.26 -4.41 19.14
N LYS A 31 -10.86 -3.96 17.94
CA LYS A 31 -11.75 -3.88 16.77
C LYS A 31 -12.24 -5.25 16.34
N VAL A 32 -11.34 -6.26 16.31
CA VAL A 32 -11.71 -7.65 15.99
C VAL A 32 -12.74 -8.17 16.98
N TRP A 33 -12.50 -8.00 18.29
CA TRP A 33 -13.45 -8.44 19.33
C TRP A 33 -14.79 -7.71 19.21
N ARG A 34 -14.80 -6.41 18.96
CA ARG A 34 -16.03 -5.65 18.73
C ARG A 34 -16.81 -6.17 17.52
N THR A 35 -16.13 -6.46 16.42
CA THR A 35 -16.74 -7.03 15.22
C THR A 35 -17.36 -8.39 15.54
N TRP A 36 -16.62 -9.25 16.25
CA TRP A 36 -17.09 -10.57 16.65
C TRP A 36 -18.34 -10.49 17.57
N PHE A 37 -18.28 -9.73 18.66
CA PHE A 37 -19.42 -9.60 19.55
C PHE A 37 -20.61 -8.92 18.92
N ASN A 38 -20.40 -7.96 18.03
CA ASN A 38 -21.48 -7.36 17.23
C ASN A 38 -22.14 -8.38 16.28
N TYR A 39 -21.33 -9.24 15.68
CA TYR A 39 -21.86 -10.35 14.86
C TYR A 39 -22.77 -11.27 15.71
N LEU A 40 -22.35 -11.65 16.91
CA LEU A 40 -23.15 -12.48 17.81
C LEU A 40 -24.47 -11.81 18.22
N VAL A 41 -24.47 -10.50 18.37
CA VAL A 41 -25.71 -9.72 18.62
C VAL A 41 -26.63 -9.75 17.40
N ILE A 42 -26.10 -9.55 16.20
CA ILE A 42 -26.88 -9.57 14.94
C ILE A 42 -27.50 -10.94 14.71
N GLU A 43 -26.77 -12.01 14.97
CA GLU A 43 -27.26 -13.40 14.82
C GLU A 43 -28.16 -13.87 15.99
N GLY A 44 -28.41 -13.02 17.00
CA GLY A 44 -29.28 -13.33 18.13
C GLY A 44 -28.68 -14.26 19.19
N TYR A 45 -27.36 -14.54 19.14
CA TYR A 45 -26.64 -15.34 20.14
C TYR A 45 -26.32 -14.57 21.42
N LEU A 46 -26.41 -13.25 21.41
CA LEU A 46 -26.09 -12.37 22.51
C LEU A 46 -27.02 -11.15 22.51
N ASP A 47 -27.52 -10.76 23.68
CA ASP A 47 -28.27 -9.49 23.81
C ASP A 47 -27.29 -8.30 23.65
N GLU A 48 -27.73 -7.23 23.01
CA GLU A 48 -26.90 -6.04 22.80
C GLU A 48 -26.40 -5.42 24.13
N ARG A 49 -27.21 -5.55 25.22
CA ARG A 49 -26.88 -5.06 26.56
C ARG A 49 -25.71 -5.82 27.19
N ASP A 50 -25.54 -7.09 26.79
CA ASP A 50 -24.56 -8.02 27.33
C ASP A 50 -23.27 -8.05 26.49
N ASN A 51 -23.18 -7.27 25.40
CA ASN A 51 -21.98 -7.17 24.58
C ASN A 51 -20.79 -6.60 25.40
N PRO A 52 -19.78 -7.44 25.75
CA PRO A 52 -18.69 -7.05 26.64
C PRO A 52 -17.73 -6.05 25.99
N ALA A 53 -17.63 -6.02 24.66
CA ALA A 53 -16.70 -5.16 23.95
C ALA A 53 -17.24 -3.74 23.73
N LYS A 54 -18.55 -3.52 23.86
CA LYS A 54 -19.20 -2.24 23.58
C LYS A 54 -18.69 -1.11 24.48
N LYS A 55 -18.46 -1.38 25.76
CA LYS A 55 -18.05 -0.39 26.78
C LYS A 55 -16.54 -0.29 27.00
N VAL A 56 -15.74 -1.07 26.29
CA VAL A 56 -14.27 -1.03 26.41
C VAL A 56 -13.73 0.10 25.51
N LYS A 57 -13.01 1.04 26.11
CA LYS A 57 -12.41 2.16 25.38
C LYS A 57 -11.06 1.76 24.75
N PRO A 58 -10.74 2.23 23.53
CA PRO A 58 -9.42 2.01 22.96
C PRO A 58 -8.34 2.76 23.74
N LEU A 59 -7.11 2.25 23.69
CA LEU A 59 -5.94 2.93 24.24
C LEU A 59 -5.64 4.21 23.44
N ARG A 60 -5.17 5.24 24.14
CA ARG A 60 -4.70 6.47 23.49
C ARG A 60 -3.47 6.15 22.64
N GLN A 61 -3.52 6.55 21.38
CA GLN A 61 -2.38 6.44 20.47
C GLN A 61 -1.71 7.82 20.33
N PRO A 62 -0.38 7.90 20.47
CA PRO A 62 0.32 9.12 20.10
C PRO A 62 0.12 9.39 18.60
N LYS A 63 -0.10 10.63 18.23
CA LYS A 63 -0.07 11.03 16.82
C LYS A 63 1.39 11.01 16.36
N THR A 64 1.73 10.04 15.55
CA THR A 64 3.04 10.00 14.90
C THR A 64 2.97 10.87 13.66
N ILE A 65 3.81 11.91 13.61
CA ILE A 65 4.06 12.65 12.37
C ILE A 65 4.93 11.75 11.52
N ILE A 66 4.44 11.39 10.34
CA ILE A 66 5.22 10.62 9.38
C ILE A 66 6.04 11.61 8.58
N ASP A 67 7.37 11.53 8.68
CA ASP A 67 8.26 12.30 7.83
C ASP A 67 8.06 11.88 6.38
N THR A 68 7.88 12.88 5.52
CA THR A 68 7.76 12.68 4.07
C THR A 68 9.05 13.09 3.40
N PHE A 69 9.32 12.52 2.23
CA PHE A 69 10.48 12.91 1.45
C PHE A 69 10.44 14.38 1.05
N THR A 70 11.53 15.08 1.24
CA THR A 70 11.74 16.43 0.72
C THR A 70 11.94 16.39 -0.80
N VAL A 71 11.74 17.54 -1.45
CA VAL A 71 11.98 17.67 -2.90
C VAL A 71 13.42 17.31 -3.28
N ASP A 72 14.39 17.65 -2.43
CA ASP A 72 15.80 17.38 -2.69
C ASP A 72 16.17 15.91 -2.50
N GLU A 73 15.57 15.22 -1.54
CA GLU A 73 15.70 13.76 -1.40
C GLU A 73 15.11 13.07 -2.61
N MET A 74 13.94 13.48 -3.06
CA MET A 74 13.30 12.97 -4.27
C MET A 74 14.18 13.16 -5.51
N ARG A 75 14.78 14.34 -5.68
CA ARG A 75 15.71 14.63 -6.78
C ARG A 75 16.95 13.73 -6.72
N ARG A 76 17.51 13.48 -5.52
CA ARG A 76 18.63 12.57 -5.33
C ARG A 76 18.28 11.14 -5.72
N MET A 77 17.12 10.64 -5.30
CA MET A 77 16.62 9.32 -5.67
C MET A 77 16.46 9.17 -7.19
N ILE A 78 15.91 10.18 -7.87
CA ILE A 78 15.75 10.18 -9.33
C ILE A 78 17.11 10.18 -10.04
N ARG A 79 18.11 10.93 -9.52
CA ARG A 79 19.47 10.99 -10.09
C ARG A 79 20.26 9.72 -9.85
N PHE A 80 20.01 9.01 -8.76
CA PHE A 80 20.66 7.74 -8.47
C PHE A 80 20.45 6.71 -9.59
N TYR A 81 19.28 6.72 -10.22
CA TYR A 81 18.94 5.85 -11.35
C TYR A 81 19.10 6.58 -12.69
N ASP A 82 20.31 7.07 -13.01
CA ASP A 82 20.57 7.82 -14.25
C ASP A 82 21.11 6.96 -15.42
N GLY A 83 21.20 5.64 -15.22
CA GLY A 83 21.59 4.69 -16.25
C GLY A 83 20.59 4.63 -17.41
N THR A 84 21.06 4.06 -18.54
CA THR A 84 20.27 3.90 -19.78
C THR A 84 19.72 2.47 -19.92
N ASP A 85 20.13 1.56 -19.04
CA ASP A 85 19.64 0.18 -19.04
C ASP A 85 18.18 0.06 -18.58
N PHE A 86 17.57 -1.08 -18.90
CA PHE A 86 16.16 -1.34 -18.57
C PHE A 86 15.82 -1.14 -17.10
N LEU A 87 16.69 -1.67 -16.18
CA LEU A 87 16.40 -1.62 -14.74
C LEU A 87 16.50 -0.19 -14.19
N SER A 88 17.54 0.54 -14.58
CA SER A 88 17.73 1.94 -14.16
C SER A 88 16.58 2.82 -14.65
N VAL A 89 16.21 2.73 -15.92
CA VAL A 89 15.10 3.51 -16.46
C VAL A 89 13.76 3.10 -15.84
N ARG A 90 13.54 1.81 -15.59
CA ARG A 90 12.36 1.32 -14.87
C ARG A 90 12.27 1.92 -13.47
N ASN A 91 13.34 1.82 -12.68
CA ASN A 91 13.36 2.30 -11.29
C ASN A 91 13.15 3.82 -11.22
N LYS A 92 13.83 4.58 -12.09
CA LYS A 92 13.59 6.02 -12.24
C LYS A 92 12.13 6.33 -12.57
N THR A 93 11.53 5.57 -13.48
CA THR A 93 10.12 5.75 -13.88
C THR A 93 9.17 5.45 -12.72
N ILE A 94 9.43 4.40 -11.94
CA ILE A 94 8.63 4.06 -10.76
C ILE A 94 8.67 5.20 -9.73
N ILE A 95 9.85 5.71 -9.42
CA ILE A 95 10.02 6.82 -8.46
C ILE A 95 9.25 8.04 -8.94
N MET A 96 9.47 8.46 -10.19
CA MET A 96 8.76 9.62 -10.76
C MET A 96 7.25 9.42 -10.76
N LEU A 97 6.77 8.22 -11.10
CA LEU A 97 5.34 7.91 -11.10
C LEU A 97 4.72 8.03 -9.72
N LEU A 98 5.34 7.41 -8.70
CA LEU A 98 4.82 7.45 -7.32
C LEU A 98 4.78 8.88 -6.77
N PHE A 99 5.80 9.68 -7.03
CA PHE A 99 5.84 11.08 -6.56
C PHE A 99 4.89 12.00 -7.32
N ASP A 100 4.79 11.85 -8.64
CA ASP A 100 3.96 12.73 -9.48
C ASP A 100 2.46 12.49 -9.23
N THR A 101 2.08 11.23 -8.98
CA THR A 101 0.68 10.80 -8.94
C THR A 101 0.14 10.52 -7.54
N GLY A 102 1.00 10.28 -6.56
CA GLY A 102 0.60 9.86 -5.21
C GLY A 102 -0.17 8.52 -5.18
N MET A 103 -0.06 7.69 -6.23
CA MET A 103 -0.73 6.39 -6.25
C MET A 103 -0.09 5.42 -5.24
N ARG A 104 -0.86 4.43 -4.81
CA ARG A 104 -0.36 3.40 -3.90
C ARG A 104 0.57 2.44 -4.63
N CYS A 105 1.55 1.88 -3.90
CA CYS A 105 2.49 0.92 -4.45
C CYS A 105 1.79 -0.24 -5.17
N ASN A 106 0.79 -0.85 -4.56
CA ASN A 106 0.00 -1.93 -5.15
C ASN A 106 -0.74 -1.50 -6.43
N GLU A 107 -1.27 -0.28 -6.48
CA GLU A 107 -1.93 0.26 -7.69
C GLU A 107 -0.91 0.36 -8.84
N MET A 108 0.31 0.80 -8.55
CA MET A 108 1.40 0.87 -9.52
C MET A 108 1.86 -0.53 -9.99
N ILE A 109 1.99 -1.50 -9.06
CA ILE A 109 2.39 -2.88 -9.38
C ILE A 109 1.38 -3.54 -10.34
N LEU A 110 0.09 -3.29 -10.14
CA LEU A 110 -0.99 -3.87 -10.93
C LEU A 110 -1.26 -3.13 -12.25
N MET A 111 -0.62 -1.97 -12.49
CA MET A 111 -0.80 -1.22 -13.73
C MET A 111 -0.40 -2.02 -14.96
N GLU A 112 -1.14 -1.82 -16.03
CA GLU A 112 -0.85 -2.30 -17.37
C GLU A 112 -0.44 -1.13 -18.30
N PRO A 113 0.28 -1.38 -19.40
CA PRO A 113 0.66 -0.34 -20.36
C PRO A 113 -0.52 0.46 -20.92
N GLU A 114 -1.69 -0.17 -21.04
CA GLU A 114 -2.94 0.39 -21.55
C GLU A 114 -3.59 1.39 -20.59
N ASP A 115 -3.19 1.39 -19.32
CA ASP A 115 -3.70 2.32 -18.31
C ASP A 115 -3.10 3.73 -18.46
N ILE A 116 -1.98 3.84 -19.20
CA ILE A 116 -1.36 5.12 -19.52
C ILE A 116 -2.06 5.72 -20.74
N LYS A 117 -2.88 6.71 -20.51
CA LYS A 117 -3.56 7.48 -21.56
C LYS A 117 -2.73 8.71 -21.95
N PRO A 118 -3.05 9.42 -23.06
CA PRO A 118 -2.29 10.60 -23.48
C PRO A 118 -2.12 11.65 -22.37
N ASP A 119 -3.20 11.98 -21.65
CA ASP A 119 -3.23 13.10 -20.69
C ASP A 119 -3.31 12.66 -19.22
N TYR A 120 -3.64 11.39 -18.95
CA TYR A 120 -3.86 10.88 -17.61
C TYR A 120 -3.45 9.42 -17.47
N ILE A 121 -3.50 8.92 -16.24
CA ILE A 121 -3.34 7.51 -15.89
C ILE A 121 -4.65 7.01 -15.29
N LEU A 122 -5.14 5.86 -15.76
CA LEU A 122 -6.29 5.19 -15.20
C LEU A 122 -5.83 4.24 -14.06
N VAL A 123 -6.27 4.47 -12.84
CA VAL A 123 -6.02 3.60 -11.69
C VAL A 123 -7.24 2.72 -11.47
N LYS A 124 -7.15 1.46 -11.89
CA LYS A 124 -8.26 0.48 -11.84
C LYS A 124 -8.45 -0.18 -10.47
N HIS A 125 -7.39 -0.34 -9.70
CA HIS A 125 -7.37 -1.14 -8.47
C HIS A 125 -7.32 -0.25 -7.21
N GLY A 126 -8.13 0.80 -7.15
CA GLY A 126 -8.25 1.66 -5.99
C GLY A 126 -8.89 0.97 -4.77
N LYS A 127 -8.77 1.60 -3.58
CA LYS A 127 -9.41 1.09 -2.36
C LYS A 127 -10.93 0.94 -2.56
N GLY A 128 -11.46 -0.26 -2.35
CA GLY A 128 -12.88 -0.57 -2.58
C GLY A 128 -13.23 -0.77 -4.05
N SER A 129 -12.27 -1.21 -4.88
CA SER A 129 -12.44 -1.46 -6.34
C SER A 129 -12.93 -0.23 -7.12
N LYS A 130 -12.66 0.98 -6.63
CA LYS A 130 -13.04 2.22 -7.32
C LYS A 130 -11.94 2.63 -8.29
N GLU A 131 -12.32 2.87 -9.54
CA GLU A 131 -11.44 3.45 -10.54
C GLU A 131 -11.32 4.96 -10.35
N ARG A 132 -10.15 5.50 -10.67
CA ARG A 132 -9.93 6.95 -10.73
C ARG A 132 -8.93 7.32 -11.79
N VAL A 133 -9.01 8.52 -12.28
CA VAL A 133 -8.01 9.12 -13.18
C VAL A 133 -7.07 10.00 -12.37
N VAL A 134 -5.79 9.97 -12.74
CA VAL A 134 -4.76 10.80 -12.13
C VAL A 134 -4.03 11.53 -13.26
N PRO A 135 -3.91 12.86 -13.20
CA PRO A 135 -3.12 13.61 -14.18
C PRO A 135 -1.64 13.24 -14.08
N LYS A 136 -0.89 13.41 -15.13
CA LYS A 136 0.55 13.20 -15.19
C LYS A 136 1.27 14.42 -15.72
N SER A 137 2.44 14.73 -15.15
CA SER A 137 3.26 15.85 -15.62
C SER A 137 3.89 15.55 -16.99
N PRO A 138 4.29 16.59 -17.74
CA PRO A 138 5.06 16.41 -18.98
C PRO A 138 6.38 15.65 -18.76
N ALA A 139 7.03 15.85 -17.60
CA ALA A 139 8.25 15.16 -17.23
C ALA A 139 8.03 13.65 -17.05
N LEU A 140 6.96 13.27 -16.34
CA LEU A 140 6.57 11.87 -16.19
C LEU A 140 6.17 11.27 -17.56
N SER A 141 5.43 11.99 -18.38
CA SER A 141 5.02 11.55 -19.72
C SER A 141 6.23 11.19 -20.58
N LYS A 142 7.25 12.06 -20.61
CA LYS A 142 8.51 11.81 -21.33
C LYS A 142 9.25 10.58 -20.78
N GLN A 143 9.30 10.44 -19.47
CA GLN A 143 9.96 9.30 -18.83
C GLN A 143 9.23 7.98 -19.11
N LEU A 144 7.91 7.97 -19.07
CA LEU A 144 7.08 6.81 -19.39
C LEU A 144 7.26 6.38 -20.87
N MET A 145 7.37 7.33 -21.81
CA MET A 145 7.68 7.01 -23.21
C MET A 145 9.04 6.31 -23.33
N LYS A 146 10.09 6.88 -22.71
CA LYS A 146 11.43 6.26 -22.68
C LYS A 146 11.36 4.84 -22.12
N TYR A 147 10.68 4.65 -21.01
CA TYR A 147 10.54 3.33 -20.37
C TYR A 147 9.79 2.35 -21.28
N ARG A 148 8.68 2.74 -21.89
CA ARG A 148 7.89 1.86 -22.77
C ARG A 148 8.70 1.38 -23.96
N THR A 149 9.51 2.24 -24.56
CA THR A 149 10.41 1.86 -25.65
C THR A 149 11.43 0.81 -25.21
N LEU A 150 12.09 1.04 -24.08
CA LEU A 150 13.06 0.09 -23.52
C LEU A 150 12.40 -1.21 -23.07
N ARG A 151 11.23 -1.14 -22.46
CA ARG A 151 10.44 -2.30 -22.07
C ARG A 151 10.10 -3.18 -23.28
N TYR A 152 9.67 -2.56 -24.37
CA TYR A 152 9.35 -3.29 -25.59
C TYR A 152 10.59 -4.01 -26.15
N ALA A 153 11.73 -3.33 -26.23
CA ALA A 153 13.00 -3.94 -26.66
C ALA A 153 13.42 -5.08 -25.72
N TYR A 154 13.35 -4.86 -24.42
CA TYR A 154 13.68 -5.86 -23.39
C TYR A 154 12.82 -7.12 -23.49
N LEU A 155 11.51 -6.97 -23.70
CA LEU A 155 10.59 -8.11 -23.77
C LEU A 155 10.66 -8.89 -25.10
N LYS A 156 11.28 -8.34 -26.13
CA LYS A 156 11.64 -9.11 -27.32
C LYS A 156 12.73 -10.13 -27.04
N GLU A 157 13.69 -9.77 -26.21
CA GLU A 157 14.80 -10.64 -25.81
C GLU A 157 14.42 -11.56 -24.63
N TYR A 158 13.64 -11.02 -23.67
CA TYR A 158 13.19 -11.76 -22.48
C TYR A 158 11.65 -11.76 -22.38
N PRO A 159 10.95 -12.63 -23.08
CA PRO A 159 9.49 -12.66 -23.12
C PRO A 159 8.87 -12.86 -21.74
N SER A 160 7.77 -12.16 -21.48
CA SER A 160 6.98 -12.32 -20.26
C SER A 160 5.52 -12.62 -20.58
N ARG A 161 4.90 -13.50 -19.76
CA ARG A 161 3.45 -13.77 -19.82
C ARG A 161 2.62 -12.75 -19.04
N HIS A 162 3.27 -11.89 -18.25
CA HIS A 162 2.62 -10.91 -17.40
C HIS A 162 2.39 -9.59 -18.16
N LYS A 163 1.18 -9.04 -17.99
CA LYS A 163 0.77 -7.80 -18.65
C LYS A 163 1.22 -6.53 -17.89
N ASN A 164 1.66 -6.68 -16.64
CA ASN A 164 2.04 -5.55 -15.80
C ASN A 164 3.00 -4.59 -16.51
N LEU A 165 2.78 -3.29 -16.28
CA LEU A 165 3.65 -2.24 -16.82
C LEU A 165 5.08 -2.42 -16.33
N PHE A 166 5.26 -2.63 -15.02
CA PHE A 166 6.56 -2.78 -14.38
C PHE A 166 6.86 -4.25 -14.05
N LEU A 167 7.94 -4.73 -14.63
CA LEU A 167 8.38 -6.12 -14.46
C LEU A 167 9.79 -6.16 -13.85
N SER A 168 10.08 -7.25 -13.14
CA SER A 168 11.43 -7.57 -12.67
C SER A 168 12.34 -7.93 -13.83
N LYS A 169 13.65 -8.08 -13.58
CA LYS A 169 14.62 -8.57 -14.58
C LYS A 169 14.25 -9.95 -15.15
N ASN A 170 13.45 -10.74 -14.44
CA ASN A 170 13.04 -12.07 -14.88
C ASN A 170 11.62 -12.07 -15.51
N GLY A 171 11.10 -10.91 -15.89
CA GLY A 171 9.78 -10.76 -16.51
C GLY A 171 8.59 -11.05 -15.58
N LYS A 172 8.79 -11.15 -14.26
CA LYS A 172 7.71 -11.33 -13.27
C LYS A 172 7.21 -9.98 -12.74
N PRO A 173 5.96 -9.88 -12.28
CA PRO A 173 5.49 -8.68 -11.58
C PRO A 173 6.39 -8.30 -10.41
N LEU A 174 6.46 -7.02 -10.09
CA LEU A 174 7.12 -6.55 -8.88
C LEU A 174 6.29 -6.89 -7.64
N THR A 175 6.95 -6.95 -6.48
CA THR A 175 6.29 -7.03 -5.17
C THR A 175 6.52 -5.75 -4.38
N ASP A 176 5.68 -5.50 -3.37
CA ASP A 176 5.85 -4.34 -2.47
C ASP A 176 7.24 -4.33 -1.82
N GLU A 177 7.75 -5.50 -1.42
CA GLU A 177 9.07 -5.62 -0.81
C GLU A 177 10.19 -5.28 -1.80
N ALA A 178 10.03 -5.66 -3.09
CA ALA A 178 10.99 -5.33 -4.13
C ALA A 178 11.04 -3.82 -4.38
N VAL A 179 9.88 -3.16 -4.41
CA VAL A 179 9.80 -1.69 -4.54
C VAL A 179 10.35 -1.01 -3.29
N ALA A 180 9.98 -1.46 -2.10
CA ALA A 180 10.50 -0.90 -0.84
C ALA A 180 12.02 -1.03 -0.74
N ARG A 181 12.59 -2.15 -1.19
CA ARG A 181 14.04 -2.35 -1.24
C ARG A 181 14.72 -1.40 -2.22
N MET A 182 14.11 -1.21 -3.39
CA MET A 182 14.60 -0.26 -4.41
C MET A 182 14.65 1.18 -3.88
N LEU A 183 13.68 1.59 -3.03
CA LEU A 183 13.62 2.94 -2.47
C LEU A 183 14.56 3.16 -1.27
N LYS A 184 15.12 2.10 -0.68
CA LYS A 184 16.06 2.17 0.47
C LYS A 184 17.53 2.34 0.06
N HIS A 185 17.86 2.11 -1.19
CA HIS A 185 19.20 2.27 -1.77
C HIS A 185 19.31 3.61 -2.49
#